data_c4d54b58ec6292697836be93ad219b74
#
_entry.id   c4d54b58ec6292697836be93ad219b74
#
_cell.length_a   1.000
_cell.length_b   1.000
_cell.length_c   1.000
_cell.angle_alpha   90.00
_cell.angle_beta   90.00
_cell.angle_gamma   90.00
#
_symmetry.space_group_name_H-M   'P 1'
#
loop_
_entity.id
_entity.type
_entity.pdbx_description
1 polymer ?
#
loop_
_entity_poly.entity_id
_entity_poly.type
_entity_poly.pdbx_seq_one_letter_code
_entity_poly.pdbx_strand_id
1 'polypeptide(L)'
;TKVSVEIDTDLADGIIASAEAQDIAVASSTWRDHDMDHATFIPLYFIEQAYSAVGRKPNYKVIRVGLSGLSPSTHQVLGEAIAQVISESKKRCVFVASGDLSHKLKEDGPYGFAPEGPQLDKRLCDIFASGALTDLFDLDEYFCECAAECGVRSFQIMTGALGFEGNLSSYSSELLSYEGPFGVGYAVASFESSAAKNIYGVGDSCTAEDAHEGESVNGSKVTHSTDGIHGVEYAHSAEDSYVMLAREN
;
A
#
# COMPACT_ATOMS: atom_id res chain seq x y z
N THR A 1 9.62 6.11 17.79
CA THR A 1 9.34 7.19 16.80
C THR A 1 7.85 7.48 16.85
N LYS A 2 7.45 8.75 16.85
CA LYS A 2 6.05 9.16 16.82
C LYS A 2 5.79 9.82 15.47
N VAL A 3 4.79 9.32 14.74
CA VAL A 3 4.26 9.95 13.53
C VAL A 3 2.92 10.56 13.89
N SER A 4 2.66 11.79 13.43
CA SER A 4 1.40 12.49 13.64
C SER A 4 1.00 13.18 12.34
N VAL A 5 -0.20 12.90 11.86
CA VAL A 5 -0.72 13.42 10.60
C VAL A 5 -2.09 14.04 10.78
N GLU A 6 -2.43 14.96 9.90
CA GLU A 6 -3.75 15.57 9.80
C GLU A 6 -4.63 14.77 8.83
N ILE A 7 -5.90 14.61 9.16
CA ILE A 7 -6.88 13.98 8.26
C ILE A 7 -7.46 15.05 7.32
N ASP A 8 -7.58 14.71 6.03
CA ASP A 8 -8.29 15.55 5.05
C ASP A 8 -9.78 15.21 5.08
N THR A 9 -10.49 15.83 6.02
CA THR A 9 -11.93 15.58 6.27
C THR A 9 -12.79 15.95 5.06
N ASP A 10 -12.49 17.05 4.37
CA ASP A 10 -13.27 17.49 3.22
C ASP A 10 -13.19 16.46 2.07
N LEU A 11 -11.99 15.92 1.84
CA LEU A 11 -11.80 14.90 0.82
C LEU A 11 -12.43 13.57 1.26
N ALA A 12 -12.37 13.22 2.53
CA ALA A 12 -13.00 12.01 3.08
C ALA A 12 -14.53 12.07 2.94
N ASP A 13 -15.16 13.20 3.29
CA ASP A 13 -16.60 13.39 3.15
C ASP A 13 -17.04 13.33 1.67
N GLY A 14 -16.23 13.88 0.76
CA GLY A 14 -16.47 13.77 -0.69
C GLY A 14 -16.42 12.31 -1.18
N ILE A 15 -15.46 11.52 -0.71
CA ILE A 15 -15.34 10.11 -1.05
C ILE A 15 -16.53 9.30 -0.53
N ILE A 16 -16.95 9.55 0.71
CA ILE A 16 -18.14 8.90 1.29
C ILE A 16 -19.37 9.22 0.43
N ALA A 17 -19.62 10.48 0.11
CA ALA A 17 -20.76 10.88 -0.70
C ALA A 17 -20.73 10.26 -2.11
N SER A 18 -19.55 10.19 -2.75
CA SER A 18 -19.38 9.55 -4.07
C SER A 18 -19.62 8.05 -4.02
N ALA A 19 -19.14 7.37 -2.99
CA ALA A 19 -19.34 5.94 -2.81
C ALA A 19 -20.82 5.60 -2.54
N GLU A 20 -21.48 6.37 -1.65
CA GLU A 20 -22.92 6.21 -1.38
C GLU A 20 -23.78 6.43 -2.62
N ALA A 21 -23.41 7.39 -3.48
CA ALA A 21 -24.09 7.62 -4.75
C ALA A 21 -23.97 6.46 -5.74
N GLN A 22 -23.03 5.54 -5.51
CA GLN A 22 -22.81 4.32 -6.29
C GLN A 22 -23.27 3.07 -5.54
N ASP A 23 -24.15 3.22 -4.54
CA ASP A 23 -24.72 2.14 -3.71
C ASP A 23 -23.64 1.33 -2.94
N ILE A 24 -22.47 1.92 -2.68
CA ILE A 24 -21.45 1.29 -1.84
C ILE A 24 -21.72 1.64 -0.38
N ALA A 25 -21.86 0.61 0.45
CA ALA A 25 -21.98 0.79 1.89
C ALA A 25 -20.65 1.24 2.49
N VAL A 26 -20.54 2.52 2.81
CA VAL A 26 -19.41 3.13 3.48
C VAL A 26 -19.85 3.80 4.78
N ALA A 27 -18.94 3.92 5.73
CA ALA A 27 -19.21 4.61 6.97
C ALA A 27 -17.97 5.39 7.41
N SER A 28 -18.16 6.61 7.89
CA SER A 28 -17.12 7.31 8.61
C SER A 28 -16.92 6.66 9.97
N SER A 29 -15.71 6.19 10.23
CA SER A 29 -15.35 5.68 11.54
C SER A 29 -14.83 6.84 12.39
N THR A 30 -15.60 7.21 13.41
CA THR A 30 -15.08 8.05 14.50
C THR A 30 -14.30 7.13 15.45
N TRP A 31 -13.05 6.87 15.11
CA TRP A 31 -12.19 6.04 15.94
C TRP A 31 -12.06 6.66 17.33
N ARG A 32 -12.46 5.91 18.32
CA ARG A 32 -12.22 6.28 19.73
C ARG A 32 -10.74 6.21 20.08
N ASP A 33 -10.00 5.45 19.28
CA ASP A 33 -8.57 5.30 19.41
C ASP A 33 -7.88 6.11 18.31
N HIS A 34 -7.10 7.10 18.70
CA HIS A 34 -6.36 7.97 17.77
C HIS A 34 -5.03 7.34 17.33
N ASP A 35 -4.73 6.12 17.77
CA ASP A 35 -3.52 5.42 17.39
C ASP A 35 -3.65 4.83 15.99
N MET A 36 -2.55 4.85 15.26
CA MET A 36 -2.45 4.23 13.95
C MET A 36 -2.11 2.75 14.13
N ASP A 37 -2.80 1.89 13.38
CA ASP A 37 -2.34 0.53 13.19
C ASP A 37 -1.02 0.48 12.40
N HIS A 38 -0.39 -0.69 12.35
CA HIS A 38 0.89 -0.82 11.65
C HIS A 38 0.76 -0.69 10.13
N ALA A 39 -0.36 -1.07 9.52
CA ALA A 39 -0.59 -0.92 8.09
C ALA A 39 -0.63 0.56 7.66
N THR A 40 -1.11 1.45 8.53
CA THR A 40 -1.06 2.90 8.36
C THR A 40 0.31 3.47 8.77
N PHE A 41 0.84 3.03 9.91
CA PHE A 41 2.05 3.58 10.49
C PHE A 41 3.29 3.31 9.62
N ILE A 42 3.46 2.10 9.10
CA ILE A 42 4.68 1.70 8.38
C ILE A 42 4.93 2.57 7.14
N PRO A 43 3.98 2.72 6.19
CA PRO A 43 4.19 3.61 5.05
C PRO A 43 4.49 5.05 5.46
N LEU A 44 3.74 5.59 6.42
CA LEU A 44 3.95 6.96 6.90
C LEU A 44 5.32 7.13 7.56
N TYR A 45 5.79 6.14 8.31
CA TYR A 45 7.12 6.16 8.90
C TYR A 45 8.21 6.33 7.83
N PHE A 46 8.14 5.58 6.73
CA PHE A 46 9.12 5.68 5.66
C PHE A 46 9.01 7.01 4.90
N ILE A 47 7.80 7.51 4.68
CA ILE A 47 7.59 8.84 4.09
C ILE A 47 8.22 9.93 4.97
N GLU A 48 7.99 9.91 6.28
CA GLU A 48 8.60 10.84 7.23
C GLU A 48 10.13 10.75 7.23
N GLN A 49 10.70 9.54 7.14
CA GLN A 49 12.13 9.36 7.02
C GLN A 49 12.69 9.98 5.72
N ALA A 50 11.99 9.79 4.61
CA ALA A 50 12.39 10.37 3.32
C ALA A 50 12.38 11.92 3.38
N TYR A 51 11.34 12.53 3.94
CA TYR A 51 11.30 13.99 4.16
C TYR A 51 12.44 14.46 5.05
N SER A 52 12.70 13.75 6.14
CA SER A 52 13.78 14.08 7.08
C SER A 52 15.15 14.00 6.43
N ALA A 53 15.40 13.00 5.59
CA ALA A 53 16.67 12.80 4.89
C ALA A 53 17.03 13.97 3.98
N VAL A 54 16.04 14.65 3.40
CA VAL A 54 16.24 15.84 2.55
C VAL A 54 16.04 17.16 3.31
N GLY A 55 15.92 17.12 4.64
CA GLY A 55 15.77 18.30 5.49
C GLY A 55 14.43 19.05 5.30
N ARG A 56 13.41 18.37 4.78
CA ARG A 56 12.07 18.92 4.58
C ARG A 56 11.13 18.46 5.68
N LYS A 57 10.12 19.25 5.97
CA LYS A 57 9.00 18.84 6.81
C LYS A 57 7.87 18.31 5.91
N PRO A 58 7.18 17.24 6.34
CA PRO A 58 5.98 16.79 5.64
C PRO A 58 4.93 17.89 5.61
N ASN A 59 4.27 18.00 4.47
CA ASN A 59 3.15 18.93 4.28
C ASN A 59 2.04 18.21 3.49
N TYR A 60 1.48 17.17 4.10
CA TYR A 60 0.39 16.40 3.53
C TYR A 60 -0.68 16.10 4.58
N LYS A 61 -1.87 15.80 4.11
CA LYS A 61 -2.96 15.24 4.92
C LYS A 61 -3.23 13.82 4.47
N VAL A 62 -3.84 13.02 5.32
CA VAL A 62 -4.07 11.60 5.11
C VAL A 62 -5.55 11.29 5.12
N ILE A 63 -5.98 10.35 4.30
CA ILE A 63 -7.25 9.65 4.43
C ILE A 63 -6.93 8.17 4.62
N ARG A 64 -7.60 7.55 5.55
CA ARG A 64 -7.54 6.09 5.75
C ARG A 64 -8.82 5.49 5.21
N VAL A 65 -8.66 4.47 4.37
CA VAL A 65 -9.77 3.69 3.83
C VAL A 65 -9.64 2.27 4.33
N GLY A 66 -10.56 1.84 5.19
CA GLY A 66 -10.62 0.48 5.68
C GLY A 66 -11.14 -0.48 4.61
N LEU A 67 -10.74 -1.75 4.71
CA LEU A 67 -11.20 -2.81 3.84
C LEU A 67 -12.49 -3.44 4.38
N SER A 68 -13.18 -4.17 3.53
CA SER A 68 -14.42 -4.85 3.87
C SER A 68 -14.46 -6.25 3.26
N GLY A 69 -15.45 -7.07 3.68
CA GLY A 69 -15.73 -8.36 3.07
C GLY A 69 -16.59 -8.28 1.79
N LEU A 70 -16.70 -7.08 1.18
CA LEU A 70 -17.44 -6.91 -0.07
C LEU A 70 -16.68 -7.52 -1.26
N SER A 71 -17.37 -7.64 -2.41
CA SER A 71 -16.79 -8.26 -3.60
C SER A 71 -15.60 -7.49 -4.18
N PRO A 72 -14.70 -8.16 -4.93
CA PRO A 72 -13.63 -7.49 -5.67
C PRO A 72 -14.12 -6.35 -6.56
N SER A 73 -15.25 -6.53 -7.24
CA SER A 73 -15.85 -5.50 -8.08
C SER A 73 -16.33 -4.28 -7.28
N THR A 74 -16.84 -4.48 -6.06
CA THR A 74 -17.21 -3.37 -5.17
C THR A 74 -15.97 -2.57 -4.73
N HIS A 75 -14.86 -3.24 -4.46
CA HIS A 75 -13.59 -2.57 -4.15
C HIS A 75 -13.06 -1.79 -5.35
N GLN A 76 -13.20 -2.30 -6.58
CA GLN A 76 -12.88 -1.57 -7.79
C GLN A 76 -13.70 -0.28 -7.89
N VAL A 77 -15.03 -0.37 -7.77
CA VAL A 77 -15.93 0.79 -7.86
C VAL A 77 -15.64 1.81 -6.76
N LEU A 78 -15.26 1.37 -5.56
CA LEU A 78 -14.78 2.27 -4.51
C LEU A 78 -13.51 3.02 -4.94
N GLY A 79 -12.58 2.35 -5.60
CA GLY A 79 -11.38 2.98 -6.16
C GLY A 79 -11.73 4.03 -7.21
N GLU A 80 -12.67 3.75 -8.10
CA GLU A 80 -13.17 4.71 -9.10
C GLU A 80 -13.83 5.94 -8.45
N ALA A 81 -14.64 5.72 -7.40
CA ALA A 81 -15.25 6.81 -6.62
C ALA A 81 -14.19 7.71 -5.97
N ILE A 82 -13.14 7.12 -5.41
CA ILE A 82 -12.00 7.85 -4.85
C ILE A 82 -11.32 8.70 -5.91
N ALA A 83 -11.01 8.12 -7.06
CA ALA A 83 -10.33 8.82 -8.15
C ALA A 83 -11.16 9.97 -8.72
N GLN A 84 -12.47 9.79 -8.85
CA GLN A 84 -13.39 10.85 -9.25
C GLN A 84 -13.27 12.06 -8.33
N VAL A 85 -13.39 11.87 -7.02
CA VAL A 85 -13.32 12.96 -6.04
C VAL A 85 -11.95 13.63 -6.05
N ILE A 86 -10.86 12.85 -6.20
CA ILE A 86 -9.51 13.39 -6.33
C ILE A 86 -9.42 14.30 -7.56
N SER A 87 -9.93 13.87 -8.71
CA SER A 87 -9.87 14.65 -9.95
C SER A 87 -10.62 15.97 -9.84
N GLU A 88 -11.80 15.96 -9.21
CA GLU A 88 -12.62 17.16 -8.96
C GLU A 88 -11.97 18.11 -7.95
N SER A 89 -11.27 17.57 -6.95
CA SER A 89 -10.60 18.36 -5.91
C SER A 89 -9.39 19.15 -6.41
N LYS A 90 -8.80 18.74 -7.55
CA LYS A 90 -7.53 19.27 -8.11
C LYS A 90 -6.35 19.15 -7.14
N LYS A 91 -6.45 18.28 -6.15
CA LYS A 91 -5.38 18.00 -5.21
C LYS A 91 -4.41 16.98 -5.83
N ARG A 92 -3.12 17.11 -5.51
CA ARG A 92 -2.14 16.07 -5.82
C ARG A 92 -2.27 14.99 -4.76
N CYS A 93 -2.48 13.76 -5.17
CA CYS A 93 -2.65 12.63 -4.25
C CYS A 93 -1.70 11.51 -4.61
N VAL A 94 -1.22 10.82 -3.59
CA VAL A 94 -0.52 9.55 -3.71
C VAL A 94 -1.42 8.49 -3.07
N PHE A 95 -1.69 7.43 -3.82
CA PHE A 95 -2.42 6.28 -3.32
C PHE A 95 -1.43 5.26 -2.78
N VAL A 96 -1.59 4.86 -1.53
CA VAL A 96 -0.77 3.81 -0.91
C VAL A 96 -1.66 2.61 -0.62
N ALA A 97 -1.49 1.55 -1.39
CA ALA A 97 -2.13 0.26 -1.14
C ALA A 97 -1.25 -0.53 -0.16
N SER A 98 -1.67 -0.60 1.09
CA SER A 98 -0.94 -1.30 2.15
C SER A 98 -1.58 -2.66 2.41
N GLY A 99 -0.74 -3.67 2.64
CA GLY A 99 -1.13 -5.02 2.96
C GLY A 99 -0.02 -6.00 2.61
N ASP A 100 0.07 -7.08 3.38
CA ASP A 100 1.05 -8.12 3.13
C ASP A 100 0.56 -9.06 2.01
N LEU A 101 1.50 -9.73 1.35
CA LEU A 101 1.23 -10.84 0.45
C LEU A 101 0.90 -12.07 1.30
N SER A 102 1.27 -13.28 0.87
CA SER A 102 0.99 -14.48 1.65
C SER A 102 1.65 -14.47 3.02
N HIS A 103 0.94 -14.95 4.03
CA HIS A 103 1.50 -15.24 5.36
C HIS A 103 1.97 -16.69 5.53
N LYS A 104 1.92 -17.53 4.47
CA LYS A 104 2.17 -18.98 4.56
C LYS A 104 3.32 -19.45 3.69
N LEU A 105 4.49 -18.81 3.85
CA LEU A 105 5.66 -19.13 3.03
C LEU A 105 6.63 -20.13 3.67
N LYS A 106 6.55 -20.38 4.99
CA LYS A 106 7.51 -21.22 5.72
C LYS A 106 6.84 -22.05 6.79
N GLU A 107 7.27 -23.33 6.91
CA GLU A 107 6.77 -24.25 7.94
C GLU A 107 7.00 -23.75 9.37
N ASP A 108 8.15 -23.10 9.60
CA ASP A 108 8.56 -22.51 10.87
C ASP A 108 8.15 -21.04 11.02
N GLY A 109 7.36 -20.53 10.06
CA GLY A 109 6.81 -19.19 10.11
C GLY A 109 5.61 -19.09 11.07
N PRO A 110 5.19 -17.87 11.43
CA PRO A 110 4.11 -17.64 12.41
C PRO A 110 2.76 -18.23 11.98
N TYR A 111 2.53 -18.40 10.68
CA TYR A 111 1.28 -18.92 10.12
C TYR A 111 1.46 -20.28 9.42
N GLY A 112 2.66 -20.87 9.46
CA GLY A 112 3.00 -22.12 8.81
C GLY A 112 3.15 -21.97 7.28
N PHE A 113 3.07 -23.11 6.59
CA PHE A 113 3.21 -23.19 5.13
C PHE A 113 1.92 -23.66 4.47
N ALA A 114 1.59 -23.06 3.33
CA ALA A 114 0.62 -23.58 2.38
C ALA A 114 1.18 -23.44 0.96
N PRO A 115 0.95 -24.40 0.07
CA PRO A 115 1.47 -24.34 -1.31
C PRO A 115 0.90 -23.17 -2.11
N GLU A 116 -0.27 -22.66 -1.73
CA GLU A 116 -0.89 -21.47 -2.29
C GLU A 116 -0.08 -20.20 -1.99
N GLY A 117 0.63 -20.16 -0.85
CA GLY A 117 1.40 -19.00 -0.42
C GLY A 117 2.41 -18.53 -1.46
N PRO A 118 3.47 -19.31 -1.77
CA PRO A 118 4.45 -18.90 -2.76
C PRO A 118 3.87 -18.78 -4.18
N GLN A 119 2.77 -19.46 -4.50
CA GLN A 119 2.10 -19.34 -5.78
C GLN A 119 1.39 -17.98 -5.91
N LEU A 120 0.69 -17.55 -4.86
CA LEU A 120 0.04 -16.24 -4.81
C LEU A 120 1.08 -15.12 -4.89
N ASP A 121 2.13 -15.19 -4.09
CA ASP A 121 3.18 -14.19 -4.08
C ASP A 121 3.84 -14.03 -5.45
N LYS A 122 4.16 -15.15 -6.10
CA LYS A 122 4.67 -15.12 -7.46
C LYS A 122 3.70 -14.42 -8.42
N ARG A 123 2.41 -14.78 -8.37
CA ARG A 123 1.39 -14.18 -9.24
C ARG A 123 1.24 -12.68 -9.01
N LEU A 124 1.22 -12.24 -7.74
CA LEU A 124 1.17 -10.82 -7.40
C LEU A 124 2.42 -10.07 -7.88
N CYS A 125 3.62 -10.64 -7.70
CA CYS A 125 4.85 -10.06 -8.21
C CYS A 125 4.84 -9.94 -9.75
N ASP A 126 4.36 -10.96 -10.48
CA ASP A 126 4.24 -10.93 -11.94
C ASP A 126 3.25 -9.82 -12.38
N ILE A 127 2.11 -9.66 -11.69
CA ILE A 127 1.12 -8.61 -11.93
C ILE A 127 1.76 -7.23 -11.69
N PHE A 128 2.45 -7.04 -10.59
CA PHE A 128 3.08 -5.76 -10.27
C PHE A 128 4.22 -5.41 -11.23
N ALA A 129 5.02 -6.39 -11.65
CA ALA A 129 6.10 -6.16 -12.59
C ALA A 129 5.60 -5.83 -14.00
N SER A 130 4.50 -6.47 -14.44
CA SER A 130 3.93 -6.26 -15.79
C SER A 130 2.95 -5.10 -15.88
N GLY A 131 2.37 -4.67 -14.75
CA GLY A 131 1.27 -3.69 -14.71
C GLY A 131 -0.08 -4.26 -15.13
N ALA A 132 -0.22 -5.59 -15.24
CA ALA A 132 -1.49 -6.25 -15.57
C ALA A 132 -2.46 -6.25 -14.36
N LEU A 133 -2.72 -5.07 -13.80
CA LEU A 133 -3.48 -4.92 -12.55
C LEU A 133 -4.91 -5.47 -12.63
N THR A 134 -5.49 -5.58 -13.82
CA THR A 134 -6.81 -6.20 -14.01
C THR A 134 -6.84 -7.67 -13.60
N ASP A 135 -5.69 -8.37 -13.65
CA ASP A 135 -5.58 -9.78 -13.27
C ASP A 135 -5.78 -10.00 -11.75
N LEU A 136 -5.77 -8.93 -10.95
CA LEU A 136 -6.13 -8.96 -9.53
C LEU A 136 -7.59 -9.35 -9.30
N PHE A 137 -8.47 -9.13 -10.28
CA PHE A 137 -9.89 -9.50 -10.19
C PHE A 137 -10.16 -10.94 -10.62
N ASP A 138 -9.16 -11.60 -11.24
CA ASP A 138 -9.20 -13.02 -11.63
C ASP A 138 -8.61 -13.94 -10.56
N LEU A 139 -8.23 -13.40 -9.40
CA LEU A 139 -7.77 -14.19 -8.27
C LEU A 139 -8.97 -14.90 -7.61
N ASP A 140 -8.84 -16.21 -7.43
CA ASP A 140 -9.82 -17.00 -6.72
C ASP A 140 -9.77 -16.67 -5.22
N GLU A 141 -10.90 -16.31 -4.61
CA GLU A 141 -10.97 -15.89 -3.20
C GLU A 141 -10.52 -17.00 -2.25
N TYR A 142 -10.91 -18.25 -2.51
CA TYR A 142 -10.50 -19.38 -1.67
C TYR A 142 -8.99 -19.63 -1.75
N PHE A 143 -8.41 -19.48 -2.93
CA PHE A 143 -6.95 -19.54 -3.12
C PHE A 143 -6.23 -18.46 -2.31
N CYS A 144 -6.75 -17.23 -2.30
CA CYS A 144 -6.22 -16.13 -1.51
C CYS A 144 -6.34 -16.41 0.00
N GLU A 145 -7.50 -16.94 0.46
CA GLU A 145 -7.70 -17.36 1.85
C GLU A 145 -6.71 -18.47 2.27
N CYS A 146 -6.46 -19.46 1.41
CA CYS A 146 -5.46 -20.49 1.68
C CYS A 146 -4.06 -19.93 1.84
N ALA A 147 -3.69 -18.92 1.07
CA ALA A 147 -2.43 -18.20 1.18
C ALA A 147 -2.38 -17.25 2.41
N ALA A 148 -3.53 -16.96 3.03
CA ALA A 148 -3.68 -16.04 4.15
C ALA A 148 -3.08 -14.65 3.88
N GLU A 149 -3.41 -14.07 2.73
CA GLU A 149 -3.00 -12.71 2.38
C GLU A 149 -3.88 -11.66 3.04
N CYS A 150 -3.44 -10.40 3.07
CA CYS A 150 -4.25 -9.29 3.56
C CYS A 150 -4.18 -8.03 2.66
N GLY A 151 -3.51 -8.10 1.52
CA GLY A 151 -3.27 -6.97 0.63
C GLY A 151 -4.16 -6.89 -0.61
N VAL A 152 -4.70 -8.02 -1.10
CA VAL A 152 -5.36 -8.09 -2.41
C VAL A 152 -6.50 -7.08 -2.54
N ARG A 153 -7.33 -6.91 -1.52
CA ARG A 153 -8.44 -5.94 -1.56
C ARG A 153 -7.95 -4.49 -1.65
N SER A 154 -6.87 -4.15 -0.99
CA SER A 154 -6.27 -2.81 -1.11
C SER A 154 -5.72 -2.57 -2.53
N PHE A 155 -5.13 -3.60 -3.14
CA PHE A 155 -4.64 -3.54 -4.52
C PHE A 155 -5.79 -3.42 -5.52
N GLN A 156 -6.94 -4.05 -5.27
CA GLN A 156 -8.15 -3.93 -6.09
C GLN A 156 -8.72 -2.51 -6.03
N ILE A 157 -8.77 -1.86 -4.85
CA ILE A 157 -9.19 -0.45 -4.74
C ILE A 157 -8.21 0.44 -5.50
N MET A 158 -6.91 0.24 -5.33
CA MET A 158 -5.89 0.99 -6.07
C MET A 158 -6.07 0.84 -7.58
N THR A 159 -6.34 -0.38 -8.06
CA THR A 159 -6.57 -0.64 -9.48
C THR A 159 -7.78 0.12 -10.00
N GLY A 160 -8.88 0.17 -9.25
CA GLY A 160 -10.04 1.00 -9.58
C GLY A 160 -9.68 2.47 -9.68
N ALA A 161 -8.88 2.98 -8.73
CA ALA A 161 -8.46 4.37 -8.74
C ALA A 161 -7.54 4.71 -9.93
N LEU A 162 -6.62 3.82 -10.31
CA LEU A 162 -5.75 3.99 -11.46
C LEU A 162 -6.49 3.82 -12.79
N GLY A 163 -7.51 2.96 -12.82
CA GLY A 163 -8.32 2.67 -14.00
C GLY A 163 -9.43 3.68 -14.32
N PHE A 164 -9.61 4.69 -13.45
CA PHE A 164 -10.64 5.71 -13.65
C PHE A 164 -10.51 6.38 -15.03
N GLU A 165 -11.63 6.53 -15.74
CA GLU A 165 -11.71 7.04 -17.12
C GLU A 165 -10.87 6.23 -18.15
N GLY A 166 -10.59 4.96 -17.89
CA GLY A 166 -9.83 4.12 -18.80
C GLY A 166 -8.32 4.37 -18.81
N ASN A 167 -7.80 5.07 -17.80
CA ASN A 167 -6.40 5.52 -17.74
C ASN A 167 -5.38 4.43 -17.33
N LEU A 168 -5.82 3.19 -17.09
CA LEU A 168 -4.92 2.13 -16.58
C LEU A 168 -3.68 1.90 -17.48
N SER A 169 -3.83 2.02 -18.78
CA SER A 169 -2.72 1.89 -19.76
C SER A 169 -1.74 3.07 -19.77
N SER A 170 -2.04 4.16 -19.06
CA SER A 170 -1.18 5.35 -18.99
C SER A 170 -0.17 5.30 -17.83
N TYR A 171 -0.17 4.22 -17.04
CA TYR A 171 0.76 4.03 -15.93
C TYR A 171 1.93 3.13 -16.34
N SER A 172 3.13 3.51 -15.89
CA SER A 172 4.27 2.59 -15.85
C SER A 172 4.24 1.84 -14.53
N SER A 173 4.60 0.57 -14.57
CA SER A 173 4.65 -0.30 -13.40
C SER A 173 6.06 -0.79 -13.16
N GLU A 174 6.48 -0.85 -11.90
CA GLU A 174 7.77 -1.38 -11.48
C GLU A 174 7.63 -2.12 -10.16
N LEU A 175 8.05 -3.39 -10.13
CA LEU A 175 8.25 -4.13 -8.90
C LEU A 175 9.65 -3.82 -8.36
N LEU A 176 9.73 -3.05 -7.29
CA LEU A 176 10.99 -2.58 -6.72
C LEU A 176 11.67 -3.64 -5.85
N SER A 177 10.90 -4.39 -5.08
CA SER A 177 11.43 -5.48 -4.25
C SER A 177 10.37 -6.49 -3.88
N TYR A 178 10.81 -7.71 -3.59
CA TYR A 178 10.02 -8.76 -2.95
C TYR A 178 10.91 -9.58 -2.01
N GLU A 179 10.44 -9.81 -0.79
CA GLU A 179 11.11 -10.64 0.21
C GLU A 179 10.10 -11.40 1.06
N GLY A 180 10.50 -12.59 1.56
CA GLY A 180 9.70 -13.41 2.48
C GLY A 180 10.49 -13.84 3.73
N PRO A 181 11.08 -12.92 4.53
CA PRO A 181 12.08 -13.26 5.54
C PRO A 181 11.53 -14.11 6.69
N PHE A 182 10.30 -13.86 7.12
CA PHE A 182 9.69 -14.48 8.31
C PHE A 182 8.51 -15.41 7.98
N GLY A 183 8.37 -15.82 6.74
CA GLY A 183 7.23 -16.62 6.28
C GLY A 183 6.05 -15.77 5.82
N VAL A 184 6.23 -14.46 5.75
CA VAL A 184 5.28 -13.48 5.21
C VAL A 184 5.90 -12.80 3.99
N GLY A 185 5.15 -12.67 2.91
CA GLY A 185 5.59 -12.01 1.69
C GLY A 185 5.41 -10.50 1.76
N TYR A 186 6.49 -9.78 1.47
CA TYR A 186 6.52 -8.32 1.40
C TYR A 186 6.97 -7.88 0.02
N ALA A 187 6.21 -7.01 -0.61
CA ALA A 187 6.57 -6.42 -1.89
C ALA A 187 6.51 -4.89 -1.81
N VAL A 188 7.35 -4.24 -2.61
CA VAL A 188 7.24 -2.81 -2.89
C VAL A 188 7.14 -2.65 -4.40
N ALA A 189 6.10 -1.96 -4.86
CA ALA A 189 5.88 -1.66 -6.27
C ALA A 189 5.45 -0.20 -6.44
N SER A 190 5.75 0.38 -7.58
CA SER A 190 5.31 1.72 -7.95
C SER A 190 4.53 1.71 -9.26
N PHE A 191 3.53 2.58 -9.32
CA PHE A 191 2.68 2.79 -10.48
C PHE A 191 2.61 4.29 -10.76
N GLU A 192 3.33 4.75 -11.80
CA GLU A 192 3.47 6.17 -12.08
C GLU A 192 2.70 6.57 -13.33
N SER A 193 1.85 7.58 -13.21
CA SER A 193 1.14 8.15 -14.35
C SER A 193 2.10 8.87 -15.29
N SER A 194 1.97 8.63 -16.59
CA SER A 194 2.73 9.36 -17.62
C SER A 194 2.47 10.88 -17.57
N ALA A 195 1.31 11.32 -17.11
CA ALA A 195 1.00 12.72 -16.87
C ALA A 195 1.82 13.31 -15.69
N ALA A 196 2.07 12.52 -14.65
CA ALA A 196 2.88 12.95 -13.51
C ALA A 196 4.36 13.16 -13.90
N LYS A 197 4.93 12.30 -14.74
CA LYS A 197 6.30 12.45 -15.25
C LYS A 197 6.54 13.80 -15.94
N ASN A 198 5.55 14.29 -16.69
CA ASN A 198 5.64 15.58 -17.39
C ASN A 198 5.59 16.80 -16.45
N ILE A 199 4.98 16.67 -15.27
CA ILE A 199 4.86 17.77 -14.30
C ILE A 199 6.15 17.95 -13.48
N TYR A 200 6.87 16.87 -13.22
CA TYR A 200 8.03 16.88 -12.33
C TYR A 200 9.37 17.07 -13.05
N GLY A 201 9.40 17.07 -14.38
CA GLY A 201 10.62 17.30 -15.15
C GLY A 201 11.78 16.37 -14.77
N VAL A 202 11.48 15.15 -14.31
CA VAL A 202 12.49 14.13 -14.06
C VAL A 202 12.94 13.64 -15.44
N GLY A 203 13.92 14.34 -15.97
CA GLY A 203 14.68 13.86 -17.13
C GLY A 203 15.34 12.54 -16.77
N ASP A 204 15.35 11.62 -17.72
CA ASP A 204 16.06 10.35 -17.69
C ASP A 204 17.55 10.54 -17.35
N SER A 205 17.91 10.68 -16.09
CA SER A 205 19.31 10.59 -15.65
C SER A 205 19.42 10.44 -14.12
N CYS A 206 19.00 9.31 -13.59
CA CYS A 206 19.67 8.67 -12.48
C CYS A 206 20.04 7.26 -12.95
N THR A 207 21.06 7.17 -13.79
CA THR A 207 21.74 5.91 -14.03
C THR A 207 22.46 5.52 -12.75
N ALA A 208 22.32 4.26 -12.34
CA ALA A 208 22.93 3.68 -11.15
C ALA A 208 24.47 3.59 -11.21
N GLU A 209 25.14 4.48 -11.91
CA GLU A 209 26.60 4.48 -12.11
C GLU A 209 27.37 5.43 -11.17
N ASP A 210 26.71 6.31 -10.41
CA ASP A 210 27.39 7.25 -9.53
C ASP A 210 27.49 6.81 -8.05
N ALA A 211 27.27 5.54 -7.74
CA ALA A 211 27.34 4.99 -6.38
C ALA A 211 28.51 4.00 -6.17
N HIS A 212 29.60 4.12 -6.91
CA HIS A 212 30.82 3.35 -6.65
C HIS A 212 32.04 4.27 -6.66
N GLU A 213 32.31 4.88 -5.50
CA GLU A 213 33.65 5.12 -4.95
C GLU A 213 33.48 5.79 -3.58
N GLY A 214 33.68 5.03 -2.50
CA GLY A 214 33.62 5.57 -1.14
C GLY A 214 33.87 4.49 -0.09
N GLU A 215 35.13 4.18 0.12
CA GLU A 215 35.78 3.65 1.34
C GLU A 215 35.06 2.56 2.17
N SER A 216 35.72 1.40 2.19
CA SER A 216 35.55 0.34 3.17
C SER A 216 35.79 0.89 4.59
N VAL A 217 34.77 0.97 5.40
CA VAL A 217 34.90 1.15 6.85
C VAL A 217 34.54 -0.16 7.55
N ASN A 218 35.51 -0.62 8.30
CA ASN A 218 35.59 -1.83 9.11
C ASN A 218 34.31 -2.14 9.91
N GLY A 219 34.06 -3.44 10.00
CA GLY A 219 32.97 -4.05 10.76
C GLY A 219 32.84 -3.58 12.19
N SER A 220 31.66 -3.20 12.55
CA SER A 220 31.16 -3.28 13.90
C SER A 220 29.95 -4.22 13.94
N LYS A 221 30.17 -5.31 14.65
CA LYS A 221 29.15 -6.28 15.05
C LYS A 221 28.02 -5.55 15.77
N VAL A 222 26.87 -5.45 15.16
CA VAL A 222 25.64 -5.09 15.86
C VAL A 222 25.11 -6.35 16.52
N THR A 223 25.28 -6.45 17.82
CA THR A 223 24.63 -7.46 18.65
C THR A 223 23.17 -7.04 18.83
N HIS A 224 22.25 -7.79 18.25
CA HIS A 224 20.83 -7.64 18.56
C HIS A 224 20.57 -8.18 19.97
N SER A 225 20.24 -7.28 20.90
CA SER A 225 19.64 -7.64 22.18
C SER A 225 18.16 -7.94 21.94
N THR A 226 17.81 -9.21 22.11
CA THR A 226 16.41 -9.69 22.09
C THR A 226 15.87 -9.68 23.50
N ASP A 227 15.64 -8.51 24.08
CA ASP A 227 14.94 -8.41 25.36
C ASP A 227 13.73 -7.48 25.22
N GLY A 228 12.55 -8.09 25.32
CA GLY A 228 11.33 -7.43 25.78
C GLY A 228 10.31 -7.03 24.71
N ILE A 229 9.75 -8.00 23.96
CA ILE A 229 8.36 -7.85 23.46
C ILE A 229 7.58 -9.07 23.95
N HIS A 230 7.03 -8.95 25.16
CA HIS A 230 6.04 -9.89 25.67
C HIS A 230 4.66 -9.53 25.13
N GLY A 231 4.05 -10.49 24.44
CA GLY A 231 2.61 -10.70 24.40
C GLY A 231 1.80 -9.64 23.68
N VAL A 232 1.84 -9.64 22.36
CA VAL A 232 0.70 -9.15 21.56
C VAL A 232 -0.10 -10.37 21.18
N GLU A 233 -1.24 -10.59 21.82
CA GLU A 233 -2.27 -11.50 21.36
C GLU A 233 -2.80 -10.94 20.04
N TYR A 234 -2.47 -11.61 18.95
CA TYR A 234 -3.05 -11.31 17.63
C TYR A 234 -4.50 -11.82 17.63
N ALA A 235 -5.43 -10.91 17.82
CA ALA A 235 -6.81 -11.19 17.45
C ALA A 235 -6.86 -11.27 15.92
N HIS A 236 -7.14 -12.45 15.40
CA HIS A 236 -7.46 -12.66 13.98
C HIS A 236 -8.78 -11.97 13.66
N SER A 237 -8.70 -10.75 13.16
CA SER A 237 -9.79 -10.14 12.39
C SER A 237 -9.19 -9.68 11.06
N ALA A 238 -9.85 -10.02 9.97
CA ALA A 238 -9.49 -9.65 8.59
C ALA A 238 -9.62 -8.12 8.34
N GLU A 239 -9.47 -7.31 9.36
CA GLU A 239 -9.79 -5.87 9.38
C GLU A 239 -8.57 -4.96 9.29
N ASP A 240 -7.35 -5.50 9.17
CA ASP A 240 -6.13 -4.69 9.36
C ASP A 240 -5.45 -4.18 8.08
N SER A 241 -6.07 -4.33 6.92
CA SER A 241 -5.48 -3.85 5.67
C SER A 241 -6.14 -2.54 5.22
N TYR A 242 -5.34 -1.49 5.05
CA TYR A 242 -5.84 -0.14 4.76
C TYR A 242 -5.23 0.45 3.50
N VAL A 243 -6.05 1.18 2.77
CA VAL A 243 -5.61 2.05 1.68
C VAL A 243 -5.43 3.45 2.24
N MET A 244 -4.33 4.10 1.92
CA MET A 244 -4.03 5.46 2.35
C MET A 244 -3.92 6.39 1.18
N LEU A 245 -4.49 7.59 1.33
CA LEU A 245 -4.29 8.70 0.43
C LEU A 245 -3.51 9.77 1.17
N ALA A 246 -2.34 10.12 0.64
CA ALA A 246 -1.54 11.21 1.17
C ALA A 246 -1.51 12.36 0.17
N ARG A 247 -1.64 13.60 0.65
CA ARG A 247 -1.54 14.80 -0.16
C ARG A 247 -0.37 15.66 0.27
N GLU A 248 0.41 16.14 -0.71
CA GLU A 248 1.37 17.22 -0.54
C GLU A 248 0.75 18.55 -1.04
N ASN A 249 0.75 19.60 -0.22
CA ASN A 249 0.27 20.94 -0.61
C ASN A 249 1.31 21.70 -1.43
#